data_9a829dc833f4f60d4ac5e518f696d3dd
#
_entry.id   9a829dc833f4f60d4ac5e518f696d3dd
#
_cell.length_a   1.000
_cell.length_b   1.000
_cell.length_c   1.000
_cell.angle_alpha   90.00
_cell.angle_beta   90.00
_cell.angle_gamma   90.00
#
_symmetry.space_group_name_H-M   'P 1'
#
loop_
_entity.id
_entity.type
_entity.pdbx_description
1 polymer ?
#
loop_
_entity_poly.entity_id
_entity_poly.type
_entity_poly.pdbx_seq_one_letter_code
_entity_poly.pdbx_strand_id
1 'polypeptide(L)'
;MIAMKEKLTVGRILVHVFVIVFAFICLYPFLMVIGGSFMTQSEVTLEGFKVFPKNPTLASYKMLLGNGNLILNGYKITLFVTTVGTFLAVVVNGMMGYVLSRRHMAGRRILNLYVLLTMLFSGGMVPWYMICTKYLHLQNTIWALIIPSIVGAWNIYLIRNYFSGIPEELWESGKLDGASEFTIFSRIYLPLGKPVIATVVLFAALGYWNDWWLGLMLIDRTELQPLQMLLRTMMSNIQFLQTMSQQSAEVQQLLASVPGDGVKMAMVIVTTGPIILLYPIVQKYFMKGIMVGAVKG
;
A
#
# COMPACT_ATOMS: atom_id res chain seq x y z
N MET A 1 -31.93 17.07 17.67
CA MET A 1 -31.12 15.85 17.91
C MET A 1 -30.51 16.01 19.31
N ILE A 2 -31.17 15.43 20.34
CA ILE A 2 -30.83 15.63 21.75
C ILE A 2 -29.63 14.72 22.04
N ALA A 3 -28.47 15.34 22.26
CA ALA A 3 -27.32 14.61 22.78
C ALA A 3 -27.64 14.22 24.24
N MET A 4 -28.06 12.99 24.44
CA MET A 4 -28.11 12.41 25.78
C MET A 4 -26.70 12.47 26.37
N LYS A 5 -26.51 13.29 27.40
CA LYS A 5 -25.31 13.25 28.27
C LYS A 5 -25.29 11.89 28.98
N GLU A 6 -24.70 10.90 28.34
CA GLU A 6 -24.49 9.59 28.95
C GLU A 6 -23.55 9.73 30.15
N LYS A 7 -24.05 9.34 31.34
CA LYS A 7 -23.26 9.34 32.58
C LYS A 7 -22.01 8.48 32.39
N LEU A 8 -20.85 9.07 32.70
CA LEU A 8 -19.55 8.38 32.71
C LEU A 8 -19.58 7.30 33.80
N THR A 9 -19.83 6.06 33.42
CA THR A 9 -19.71 4.90 34.29
C THR A 9 -18.23 4.54 34.47
N VAL A 10 -17.81 4.06 35.64
CA VAL A 10 -16.41 3.66 35.93
C VAL A 10 -15.87 2.71 34.83
N GLY A 11 -16.65 1.77 34.37
CA GLY A 11 -16.27 0.88 33.26
C GLY A 11 -15.96 1.62 31.95
N ARG A 12 -16.70 2.69 31.62
CA ARG A 12 -16.41 3.50 30.42
C ARG A 12 -15.10 4.30 30.59
N ILE A 13 -14.83 4.82 31.78
CA ILE A 13 -13.57 5.52 32.06
C ILE A 13 -12.40 4.55 31.86
N LEU A 14 -12.47 3.34 32.39
CA LEU A 14 -11.45 2.30 32.22
C LEU A 14 -11.21 1.96 30.73
N VAL A 15 -12.27 1.81 29.95
CA VAL A 15 -12.17 1.57 28.49
C VAL A 15 -11.49 2.75 27.79
N HIS A 16 -11.87 4.00 28.11
CA HIS A 16 -11.24 5.17 27.49
C HIS A 16 -9.76 5.27 27.87
N VAL A 17 -9.41 5.06 29.13
CA VAL A 17 -8.01 5.06 29.59
C VAL A 17 -7.21 3.98 28.86
N PHE A 18 -7.76 2.76 28.76
CA PHE A 18 -7.14 1.65 28.03
C PHE A 18 -6.87 2.03 26.55
N VAL A 19 -7.90 2.56 25.87
CA VAL A 19 -7.78 2.97 24.45
C VAL A 19 -6.75 4.08 24.27
N ILE A 20 -6.70 5.08 25.17
CA ILE A 20 -5.73 6.17 25.11
C ILE A 20 -4.31 5.63 25.31
N VAL A 21 -4.09 4.79 26.33
CA VAL A 21 -2.78 4.18 26.60
C VAL A 21 -2.34 3.32 25.41
N PHE A 22 -3.24 2.50 24.88
CA PHE A 22 -2.96 1.68 23.71
C PHE A 22 -2.62 2.53 22.47
N ALA A 23 -3.39 3.59 22.22
CA ALA A 23 -3.11 4.53 21.13
C ALA A 23 -1.73 5.21 21.31
N PHE A 24 -1.38 5.59 22.53
CA PHE A 24 -0.06 6.18 22.82
C PHE A 24 1.07 5.19 22.57
N ILE A 25 0.93 3.93 23.01
CA ILE A 25 1.90 2.86 22.71
C ILE A 25 2.07 2.67 21.21
N CYS A 26 0.98 2.69 20.43
CA CYS A 26 1.04 2.57 18.96
C CYS A 26 1.69 3.79 18.30
N LEU A 27 1.49 5.00 18.82
CA LEU A 27 2.06 6.22 18.27
C LEU A 27 3.54 6.42 18.64
N TYR A 28 3.97 5.89 19.79
CA TYR A 28 5.31 6.09 20.32
C TYR A 28 6.43 5.73 19.32
N PRO A 29 6.43 4.56 18.65
CA PRO A 29 7.46 4.24 17.65
C PRO A 29 7.49 5.23 16.48
N PHE A 30 6.34 5.78 16.06
CA PHE A 30 6.32 6.81 15.01
C PHE A 30 6.96 8.11 15.48
N LEU A 31 6.70 8.52 16.72
CA LEU A 31 7.35 9.68 17.33
C LEU A 31 8.87 9.49 17.45
N MET A 32 9.32 8.26 17.78
CA MET A 32 10.74 7.91 17.79
C MET A 32 11.38 8.01 16.41
N VAL A 33 10.70 7.55 15.36
CA VAL A 33 11.17 7.69 13.98
C VAL A 33 11.27 9.16 13.57
N ILE A 34 10.26 9.96 13.92
CA ILE A 34 10.29 11.41 13.65
C ILE A 34 11.45 12.07 14.39
N GLY A 35 11.58 11.85 15.69
CA GLY A 35 12.68 12.39 16.49
C GLY A 35 14.05 11.94 15.96
N GLY A 36 14.21 10.64 15.73
CA GLY A 36 15.45 10.03 15.22
C GLY A 36 15.90 10.56 13.86
N SER A 37 14.96 10.98 13.00
CA SER A 37 15.30 11.55 11.69
C SER A 37 15.99 12.92 11.77
N PHE A 38 15.83 13.63 12.89
CA PHE A 38 16.47 14.92 13.17
C PHE A 38 17.71 14.80 14.08
N MET A 39 18.09 13.58 14.53
CA MET A 39 19.25 13.38 15.38
C MET A 39 20.55 13.35 14.58
N THR A 40 21.65 13.78 15.22
CA THR A 40 23.00 13.57 14.70
C THR A 40 23.44 12.12 14.95
N GLN A 41 24.39 11.61 14.12
CA GLN A 41 24.88 10.24 14.30
C GLN A 41 25.54 10.03 15.65
N SER A 42 26.29 11.04 16.15
CA SER A 42 26.92 11.00 17.48
C SER A 42 25.90 10.89 18.62
N GLU A 43 24.79 11.63 18.53
CA GLU A 43 23.73 11.58 19.53
C GLU A 43 23.03 10.21 19.54
N VAL A 44 22.74 9.63 18.34
CA VAL A 44 22.16 8.29 18.22
C VAL A 44 23.08 7.22 18.81
N THR A 45 24.40 7.33 18.54
CA THR A 45 25.38 6.33 19.02
C THR A 45 25.58 6.40 20.53
N LEU A 46 25.59 7.59 21.12
CA LEU A 46 25.84 7.78 22.56
C LEU A 46 24.60 7.60 23.43
N GLU A 47 23.44 8.06 22.97
CA GLU A 47 22.24 8.16 23.80
C GLU A 47 21.07 7.33 23.29
N GLY A 48 21.21 6.69 22.12
CA GLY A 48 20.12 5.98 21.43
C GLY A 48 19.09 6.92 20.79
N PHE A 49 18.04 6.35 20.22
CA PHE A 49 16.97 7.14 19.62
C PHE A 49 16.09 7.82 20.68
N LYS A 50 15.73 9.08 20.42
CA LYS A 50 14.86 9.90 21.29
C LYS A 50 13.75 10.56 20.48
N VAL A 51 12.61 10.77 21.13
CA VAL A 51 11.48 11.53 20.55
C VAL A 51 11.86 13.00 20.38
N PHE A 52 12.61 13.56 21.34
CA PHE A 52 13.07 14.95 21.32
C PHE A 52 14.59 14.97 21.24
N PRO A 53 15.17 15.26 20.05
CA PRO A 53 16.63 15.42 19.89
C PRO A 53 17.14 16.63 20.67
N LYS A 54 18.32 16.52 21.26
CA LYS A 54 18.99 17.65 21.95
C LYS A 54 19.52 18.67 20.93
N ASN A 55 20.10 18.16 19.82
CA ASN A 55 20.68 18.97 18.76
C ASN A 55 20.01 18.62 17.41
N PRO A 56 18.80 19.16 17.15
CA PRO A 56 18.09 18.83 15.93
C PRO A 56 18.83 19.30 14.68
N THR A 57 18.98 18.40 13.70
CA THR A 57 19.67 18.68 12.44
C THR A 57 18.85 18.17 11.23
N LEU A 58 19.01 18.84 10.09
CA LEU A 58 18.45 18.41 8.81
C LEU A 58 19.48 17.63 7.97
N ALA A 59 20.64 17.23 8.54
CA ALA A 59 21.71 16.55 7.80
C ALA A 59 21.21 15.28 7.09
N SER A 60 20.39 14.46 7.77
CA SER A 60 19.78 13.26 7.20
C SER A 60 18.92 13.56 5.96
N TYR A 61 18.11 14.60 6.03
CA TYR A 61 17.27 15.03 4.90
C TYR A 61 18.10 15.66 3.78
N LYS A 62 19.13 16.47 4.12
CA LYS A 62 20.05 17.04 3.12
C LYS A 62 20.80 15.94 2.37
N MET A 63 21.27 14.91 3.08
CA MET A 63 21.93 13.76 2.47
C MET A 63 20.97 12.97 1.58
N LEU A 64 19.75 12.72 2.05
CA LEU A 64 18.72 12.02 1.31
C LEU A 64 18.34 12.79 0.02
N LEU A 65 18.14 14.10 0.14
CA LEU A 65 17.74 14.98 -0.96
C LEU A 65 18.94 15.52 -1.76
N GLY A 66 20.19 15.29 -1.33
CA GLY A 66 21.39 15.69 -2.04
C GLY A 66 21.48 15.07 -3.45
N ASN A 67 20.88 13.89 -3.62
CA ASN A 67 20.58 13.29 -4.92
C ASN A 67 19.14 13.61 -5.37
N GLY A 68 18.70 14.86 -5.20
CA GLY A 68 17.29 15.28 -5.32
C GLY A 68 16.60 14.84 -6.61
N ASN A 69 17.32 14.78 -7.72
CA ASN A 69 16.75 14.29 -8.98
C ASN A 69 16.34 12.81 -8.91
N LEU A 70 17.09 11.96 -8.19
CA LEU A 70 16.83 10.53 -8.08
C LEU A 70 15.56 10.26 -7.26
N ILE A 71 15.46 10.87 -6.08
CA ILE A 71 14.29 10.70 -5.19
C ILE A 71 13.03 11.31 -5.82
N LEU A 72 13.17 12.50 -6.40
CA LEU A 72 12.05 13.15 -7.07
C LEU A 72 11.54 12.31 -8.25
N ASN A 73 12.45 11.70 -8.99
CA ASN A 73 12.10 10.79 -10.06
C ASN A 73 11.43 9.52 -9.54
N GLY A 74 11.95 8.92 -8.45
CA GLY A 74 11.32 7.80 -7.76
C GLY A 74 9.89 8.11 -7.31
N TYR A 75 9.64 9.32 -6.80
CA TYR A 75 8.28 9.78 -6.49
C TYR A 75 7.39 9.85 -7.73
N LYS A 76 7.87 10.43 -8.84
CA LYS A 76 7.11 10.51 -10.10
C LYS A 76 6.73 9.12 -10.60
N ILE A 77 7.69 8.18 -10.61
CA ILE A 77 7.45 6.80 -11.03
C ILE A 77 6.45 6.13 -10.09
N THR A 78 6.65 6.22 -8.78
CA THR A 78 5.73 5.61 -7.81
C THR A 78 4.33 6.19 -7.91
N LEU A 79 4.19 7.51 -8.04
CA LEU A 79 2.87 8.16 -8.18
C LEU A 79 2.17 7.71 -9.47
N PHE A 80 2.88 7.66 -10.59
CA PHE A 80 2.35 7.18 -11.87
C PHE A 80 1.91 5.71 -11.76
N VAL A 81 2.80 4.84 -11.28
CA VAL A 81 2.52 3.39 -11.12
C VAL A 81 1.35 3.16 -10.18
N THR A 82 1.31 3.87 -9.04
CA THR A 82 0.20 3.76 -8.09
C THR A 82 -1.12 4.21 -8.70
N THR A 83 -1.14 5.36 -9.39
CA THR A 83 -2.39 5.89 -9.97
C THR A 83 -2.90 5.03 -11.11
N VAL A 84 -2.04 4.77 -12.11
CA VAL A 84 -2.42 3.98 -13.29
C VAL A 84 -2.65 2.52 -12.94
N GLY A 85 -1.77 1.92 -12.12
CA GLY A 85 -1.89 0.54 -11.66
C GLY A 85 -3.17 0.31 -10.87
N THR A 86 -3.49 1.20 -9.91
CA THR A 86 -4.73 1.12 -9.14
C THR A 86 -5.96 1.23 -10.03
N PHE A 87 -5.99 2.19 -10.96
CA PHE A 87 -7.09 2.34 -11.90
C PHE A 87 -7.33 1.06 -12.71
N LEU A 88 -6.28 0.53 -13.34
CA LEU A 88 -6.36 -0.70 -14.13
C LEU A 88 -6.75 -1.91 -13.27
N ALA A 89 -6.17 -2.04 -12.08
CA ALA A 89 -6.51 -3.12 -11.15
C ALA A 89 -7.99 -3.07 -10.75
N VAL A 90 -8.51 -1.89 -10.42
CA VAL A 90 -9.93 -1.72 -10.04
C VAL A 90 -10.86 -2.05 -11.20
N VAL A 91 -10.55 -1.61 -12.41
CA VAL A 91 -11.36 -1.92 -13.60
C VAL A 91 -11.37 -3.43 -13.84
N VAL A 92 -10.20 -4.06 -13.94
CA VAL A 92 -10.09 -5.50 -14.24
C VAL A 92 -10.70 -6.36 -13.13
N ASN A 93 -10.33 -6.13 -11.87
CA ASN A 93 -10.87 -6.91 -10.75
C ASN A 93 -12.37 -6.64 -10.55
N GLY A 94 -12.83 -5.40 -10.80
CA GLY A 94 -14.23 -5.00 -10.75
C GLY A 94 -15.08 -5.75 -11.77
N MET A 95 -14.65 -5.78 -13.01
CA MET A 95 -15.32 -6.52 -14.08
C MET A 95 -15.31 -8.03 -13.83
N MET A 96 -14.18 -8.60 -13.43
CA MET A 96 -14.10 -10.03 -13.09
C MET A 96 -14.97 -10.39 -11.88
N GLY A 97 -14.95 -9.56 -10.82
CA GLY A 97 -15.79 -9.75 -9.65
C GLY A 97 -17.28 -9.67 -9.98
N TYR A 98 -17.68 -8.74 -10.86
CA TYR A 98 -19.06 -8.66 -11.37
C TYR A 98 -19.46 -9.94 -12.10
N VAL A 99 -18.67 -10.35 -13.09
CA VAL A 99 -18.94 -11.55 -13.88
C VAL A 99 -19.07 -12.79 -12.98
N LEU A 100 -18.16 -12.98 -12.03
CA LEU A 100 -18.19 -14.11 -11.09
C LEU A 100 -19.30 -14.02 -10.04
N SER A 101 -19.91 -12.87 -9.83
CA SER A 101 -21.07 -12.71 -8.93
C SER A 101 -22.36 -13.22 -9.57
N ARG A 102 -22.45 -13.24 -10.92
CA ARG A 102 -23.66 -13.61 -11.67
C ARG A 102 -23.97 -15.09 -11.54
N ARG A 103 -25.19 -15.45 -11.01
CA ARG A 103 -25.57 -16.85 -10.76
C ARG A 103 -25.78 -17.66 -12.04
N HIS A 104 -26.32 -17.02 -13.07
CA HIS A 104 -26.70 -17.67 -14.34
C HIS A 104 -25.59 -17.66 -15.40
N MET A 105 -24.39 -17.20 -15.04
CA MET A 105 -23.27 -17.17 -15.96
C MET A 105 -22.79 -18.60 -16.30
N ALA A 106 -22.73 -18.92 -17.58
CA ALA A 106 -22.16 -20.16 -18.08
C ALA A 106 -20.66 -20.25 -17.73
N GLY A 107 -20.20 -21.40 -17.25
CA GLY A 107 -18.79 -21.59 -16.89
C GLY A 107 -18.35 -20.94 -15.56
N ARG A 108 -19.23 -20.29 -14.80
CA ARG A 108 -18.93 -19.63 -13.53
C ARG A 108 -18.13 -20.52 -12.56
N ARG A 109 -18.48 -21.82 -12.46
CA ARG A 109 -17.79 -22.75 -11.55
C ARG A 109 -16.33 -22.93 -11.96
N ILE A 110 -16.06 -23.08 -13.24
CA ILE A 110 -14.71 -23.26 -13.78
C ILE A 110 -13.87 -22.00 -13.57
N LEU A 111 -14.43 -20.82 -13.88
CA LEU A 111 -13.73 -19.55 -13.66
C LEU A 111 -13.47 -19.26 -12.17
N ASN A 112 -14.42 -19.56 -11.29
CA ASN A 112 -14.20 -19.46 -9.84
C ASN A 112 -13.08 -20.40 -9.39
N LEU A 113 -13.07 -21.65 -9.86
CA LEU A 113 -12.01 -22.60 -9.55
C LEU A 113 -10.65 -22.11 -10.07
N TYR A 114 -10.61 -21.59 -11.30
CA TYR A 114 -9.38 -21.02 -11.87
C TYR A 114 -8.82 -19.88 -11.01
N VAL A 115 -9.64 -18.90 -10.63
CA VAL A 115 -9.22 -17.80 -9.75
C VAL A 115 -8.81 -18.34 -8.38
N LEU A 116 -9.52 -19.33 -7.82
CA LEU A 116 -9.14 -19.95 -6.54
C LEU A 116 -7.78 -20.65 -6.62
N LEU A 117 -7.51 -21.38 -7.70
CA LEU A 117 -6.25 -22.07 -7.90
C LEU A 117 -5.06 -21.08 -7.91
N THR A 118 -5.23 -19.89 -8.48
CA THR A 118 -4.17 -18.86 -8.46
C THR A 118 -3.87 -18.32 -7.04
N MET A 119 -4.78 -18.46 -6.09
CA MET A 119 -4.53 -18.13 -4.68
C MET A 119 -3.81 -19.23 -3.92
N LEU A 120 -4.11 -20.49 -4.26
CA LEU A 120 -3.60 -21.66 -3.53
C LEU A 120 -2.26 -22.15 -4.08
N PHE A 121 -2.01 -21.97 -5.37
CA PHE A 121 -0.83 -22.47 -6.05
C PHE A 121 -0.05 -21.31 -6.68
N SER A 122 1.25 -21.27 -6.40
CA SER A 122 2.19 -20.36 -7.05
C SER A 122 3.07 -21.18 -8.00
N GLY A 123 3.26 -20.67 -9.20
CA GLY A 123 4.21 -21.24 -10.17
C GLY A 123 5.68 -21.08 -9.79
N GLY A 124 5.97 -20.33 -8.72
CA GLY A 124 7.32 -20.03 -8.29
C GLY A 124 7.92 -18.79 -8.97
N MET A 125 9.02 -18.31 -8.40
CA MET A 125 9.68 -17.08 -8.83
C MET A 125 10.29 -17.20 -10.23
N VAL A 126 10.95 -18.31 -10.54
CA VAL A 126 11.68 -18.49 -11.81
C VAL A 126 10.72 -18.53 -13.01
N PRO A 127 9.66 -19.36 -13.05
CA PRO A 127 8.69 -19.31 -14.13
C PRO A 127 8.01 -17.95 -14.29
N TRP A 128 7.66 -17.30 -13.17
CA TRP A 128 7.08 -15.96 -13.19
C TRP A 128 8.04 -14.94 -13.83
N TYR A 129 9.31 -14.94 -13.43
CA TYR A 129 10.34 -14.06 -14.00
C TYR A 129 10.52 -14.30 -15.50
N MET A 130 10.57 -15.56 -15.93
CA MET A 130 10.68 -15.92 -17.34
C MET A 130 9.47 -15.42 -18.16
N ILE A 131 8.26 -15.53 -17.62
CA ILE A 131 7.06 -14.99 -18.28
C ILE A 131 7.19 -13.47 -18.44
N CYS A 132 7.55 -12.76 -17.38
CA CYS A 132 7.69 -11.30 -17.43
C CYS A 132 8.77 -10.82 -18.40
N THR A 133 9.91 -11.52 -18.45
CA THR A 133 11.09 -11.05 -19.21
C THR A 133 11.11 -11.59 -20.64
N LYS A 134 10.91 -12.91 -20.83
CA LYS A 134 11.05 -13.55 -22.14
C LYS A 134 9.78 -13.52 -23.00
N TYR A 135 8.60 -13.64 -22.38
CA TYR A 135 7.35 -13.73 -23.14
C TYR A 135 6.64 -12.38 -23.23
N LEU A 136 6.57 -11.63 -22.13
CA LEU A 136 5.90 -10.33 -22.08
C LEU A 136 6.83 -9.16 -22.37
N HIS A 137 8.15 -9.37 -22.42
CA HIS A 137 9.18 -8.36 -22.67
C HIS A 137 9.04 -7.10 -21.81
N LEU A 138 8.67 -7.29 -20.53
CA LEU A 138 8.39 -6.19 -19.60
C LEU A 138 9.65 -5.59 -18.99
N GLN A 139 10.80 -6.31 -19.00
CA GLN A 139 12.04 -5.87 -18.34
C GLN A 139 12.42 -4.44 -18.75
N ASN A 140 12.80 -3.63 -17.77
CA ASN A 140 13.19 -2.23 -17.96
C ASN A 140 12.11 -1.35 -18.63
N THR A 141 10.85 -1.65 -18.39
CA THR A 141 9.70 -0.83 -18.79
C THR A 141 8.87 -0.43 -17.57
N ILE A 142 8.14 0.68 -17.65
CA ILE A 142 7.24 1.11 -16.58
C ILE A 142 6.09 0.11 -16.37
N TRP A 143 5.72 -0.62 -17.42
CA TRP A 143 4.68 -1.65 -17.39
C TRP A 143 5.08 -2.87 -16.56
N ALA A 144 6.37 -3.10 -16.36
CA ALA A 144 6.87 -4.14 -15.46
C ALA A 144 6.41 -3.92 -14.01
N LEU A 145 6.22 -2.66 -13.61
CA LEU A 145 5.76 -2.28 -12.28
C LEU A 145 4.22 -2.31 -12.13
N ILE A 146 3.49 -2.48 -13.23
CA ILE A 146 2.03 -2.39 -13.25
C ILE A 146 1.39 -3.74 -13.57
N ILE A 147 1.73 -4.34 -14.73
CA ILE A 147 1.03 -5.48 -15.31
C ILE A 147 1.02 -6.71 -14.40
N PRO A 148 2.12 -7.13 -13.76
CA PRO A 148 2.14 -8.35 -12.94
C PRO A 148 1.20 -8.31 -11.73
N SER A 149 0.84 -7.11 -11.26
CA SER A 149 0.00 -6.90 -10.07
C SER A 149 -1.43 -6.44 -10.37
N ILE A 150 -1.83 -6.32 -11.66
CA ILE A 150 -3.18 -5.86 -12.02
C ILE A 150 -4.26 -6.80 -11.50
N VAL A 151 -4.08 -8.12 -11.66
CA VAL A 151 -5.07 -9.12 -11.29
C VAL A 151 -4.79 -9.62 -9.87
N GLY A 152 -5.67 -9.29 -8.95
CA GLY A 152 -5.61 -9.76 -7.56
C GLY A 152 -6.79 -10.68 -7.24
N ALA A 153 -6.57 -11.98 -7.12
CA ALA A 153 -7.64 -12.93 -6.84
C ALA A 153 -8.41 -12.60 -5.55
N TRP A 154 -7.72 -12.10 -4.53
CA TRP A 154 -8.36 -11.60 -3.30
C TRP A 154 -9.33 -10.44 -3.58
N ASN A 155 -8.91 -9.45 -4.36
CA ASN A 155 -9.74 -8.30 -4.74
C ASN A 155 -10.95 -8.73 -5.56
N ILE A 156 -10.77 -9.68 -6.48
CA ILE A 156 -11.86 -10.26 -7.28
C ILE A 156 -12.90 -10.90 -6.36
N TYR A 157 -12.48 -11.73 -5.40
CA TYR A 157 -13.41 -12.38 -4.47
C TYR A 157 -14.10 -11.40 -3.52
N LEU A 158 -13.41 -10.37 -3.09
CA LEU A 158 -14.00 -9.31 -2.25
C LEU A 158 -15.16 -8.63 -2.99
N ILE A 159 -14.92 -8.22 -4.25
CA ILE A 159 -15.93 -7.59 -5.10
C ILE A 159 -17.06 -8.57 -5.42
N ARG A 160 -16.72 -9.79 -5.83
CA ARG A 160 -17.70 -10.85 -6.12
C ARG A 160 -18.64 -11.10 -4.96
N ASN A 161 -18.10 -11.27 -3.75
CA ASN A 161 -18.91 -11.55 -2.56
C ASN A 161 -19.85 -10.39 -2.24
N TYR A 162 -19.37 -9.16 -2.35
CA TYR A 162 -20.20 -7.97 -2.17
C TYR A 162 -21.32 -7.89 -3.22
N PHE A 163 -20.98 -8.07 -4.50
CA PHE A 163 -21.94 -8.00 -5.61
C PHE A 163 -22.95 -9.15 -5.57
N SER A 164 -22.59 -10.32 -5.07
CA SER A 164 -23.51 -11.44 -4.87
C SER A 164 -24.59 -11.17 -3.81
N GLY A 165 -24.39 -10.15 -2.95
CA GLY A 165 -25.40 -9.70 -1.98
C GLY A 165 -26.36 -8.64 -2.53
N ILE A 166 -26.16 -8.14 -3.74
CA ILE A 166 -27.07 -7.22 -4.41
C ILE A 166 -28.27 -8.03 -4.94
N PRO A 167 -29.52 -7.56 -4.71
CA PRO A 167 -30.72 -8.25 -5.19
C PRO A 167 -30.68 -8.49 -6.70
N GLU A 168 -31.07 -9.69 -7.11
CA GLU A 168 -31.00 -10.12 -8.52
C GLU A 168 -32.03 -9.41 -9.39
N GLU A 169 -33.15 -9.01 -8.77
CA GLU A 169 -34.23 -8.25 -9.38
C GLU A 169 -33.75 -6.95 -10.06
N LEU A 170 -32.71 -6.32 -9.53
CA LEU A 170 -32.11 -5.12 -10.14
C LEU A 170 -31.41 -5.44 -11.47
N TRP A 171 -30.85 -6.62 -11.61
CA TRP A 171 -30.26 -7.06 -12.86
C TRP A 171 -31.37 -7.47 -13.85
N GLU A 172 -32.37 -8.20 -13.40
CA GLU A 172 -33.51 -8.62 -14.23
C GLU A 172 -34.27 -7.42 -14.80
N SER A 173 -34.54 -6.42 -13.97
CA SER A 173 -35.16 -5.16 -14.40
C SER A 173 -34.30 -4.47 -15.48
N GLY A 174 -32.98 -4.34 -15.25
CA GLY A 174 -32.08 -3.79 -16.27
C GLY A 174 -32.11 -4.59 -17.59
N LYS A 175 -32.24 -5.92 -17.53
CA LYS A 175 -32.38 -6.77 -18.73
C LYS A 175 -33.68 -6.56 -19.44
N LEU A 176 -34.80 -6.44 -18.72
CA LEU A 176 -36.12 -6.12 -19.30
C LEU A 176 -36.13 -4.77 -19.99
N ASP A 177 -35.38 -3.80 -19.45
CA ASP A 177 -35.19 -2.47 -20.07
C ASP A 177 -34.23 -2.51 -21.27
N GLY A 178 -33.72 -3.69 -21.68
CA GLY A 178 -32.80 -3.83 -22.81
C GLY A 178 -31.37 -3.41 -22.54
N ALA A 179 -30.97 -3.18 -21.27
CA ALA A 179 -29.62 -2.77 -20.93
C ALA A 179 -28.57 -3.86 -21.19
N SER A 180 -27.43 -3.46 -21.73
CA SER A 180 -26.27 -4.36 -21.89
C SER A 180 -25.65 -4.71 -20.53
N GLU A 181 -24.89 -5.82 -20.45
CA GLU A 181 -24.16 -6.21 -19.23
C GLU A 181 -23.24 -5.09 -18.74
N PHE A 182 -22.56 -4.40 -19.65
CA PHE A 182 -21.70 -3.27 -19.29
C PHE A 182 -22.50 -2.10 -18.73
N THR A 183 -23.70 -1.84 -19.24
CA THR A 183 -24.59 -0.78 -18.73
C THR A 183 -25.07 -1.13 -17.30
N ILE A 184 -25.47 -2.37 -17.09
CA ILE A 184 -25.88 -2.87 -15.76
C ILE A 184 -24.72 -2.78 -14.79
N PHE A 185 -23.54 -3.25 -15.18
CA PHE A 185 -22.32 -3.14 -14.36
C PHE A 185 -22.03 -1.69 -13.98
N SER A 186 -21.96 -0.78 -14.97
CA SER A 186 -21.53 0.59 -14.75
C SER A 186 -22.56 1.48 -14.07
N ARG A 187 -23.87 1.29 -14.35
CA ARG A 187 -24.95 2.12 -13.82
C ARG A 187 -25.64 1.58 -12.58
N ILE A 188 -25.58 0.28 -12.33
CA ILE A 188 -26.23 -0.36 -11.18
C ILE A 188 -25.20 -0.88 -10.20
N TYR A 189 -24.34 -1.82 -10.61
CA TYR A 189 -23.42 -2.52 -9.70
C TYR A 189 -22.29 -1.63 -9.19
N LEU A 190 -21.64 -0.84 -10.04
CA LEU A 190 -20.58 0.09 -9.60
C LEU A 190 -21.07 1.13 -8.59
N PRO A 191 -22.21 1.83 -8.81
CA PRO A 191 -22.73 2.77 -7.83
C PRO A 191 -23.12 2.13 -6.50
N LEU A 192 -23.77 0.95 -6.53
CA LEU A 192 -24.14 0.20 -5.33
C LEU A 192 -22.89 -0.40 -4.64
N GLY A 193 -21.86 -0.74 -5.40
CA GLY A 193 -20.60 -1.30 -4.93
C GLY A 193 -19.56 -0.27 -4.50
N LYS A 194 -19.88 1.03 -4.43
CA LYS A 194 -18.91 2.07 -4.01
C LYS A 194 -18.10 1.70 -2.76
N PRO A 195 -18.67 1.09 -1.68
CA PRO A 195 -17.90 0.75 -0.51
C PRO A 195 -16.82 -0.31 -0.78
N VAL A 196 -17.15 -1.39 -1.49
CA VAL A 196 -16.17 -2.45 -1.81
C VAL A 196 -15.14 -1.96 -2.82
N ILE A 197 -15.55 -1.17 -3.81
CA ILE A 197 -14.63 -0.58 -4.79
C ILE A 197 -13.64 0.35 -4.08
N ALA A 198 -14.08 1.19 -3.14
CA ALA A 198 -13.20 2.04 -2.34
C ALA A 198 -12.17 1.22 -1.53
N THR A 199 -12.60 0.07 -1.00
CA THR A 199 -11.69 -0.87 -0.31
C THR A 199 -10.64 -1.42 -1.26
N VAL A 200 -11.04 -1.85 -2.45
CA VAL A 200 -10.10 -2.39 -3.45
C VAL A 200 -9.17 -1.30 -3.99
N VAL A 201 -9.66 -0.07 -4.20
CA VAL A 201 -8.82 1.08 -4.53
C VAL A 201 -7.72 1.27 -3.48
N LEU A 202 -8.07 1.22 -2.19
CA LEU A 202 -7.09 1.35 -1.12
C LEU A 202 -6.05 0.23 -1.14
N PHE A 203 -6.50 -1.03 -1.21
CA PHE A 203 -5.59 -2.17 -1.20
C PHE A 203 -4.65 -2.17 -2.41
N ALA A 204 -5.17 -1.87 -3.61
CA ALA A 204 -4.36 -1.75 -4.81
C ALA A 204 -3.37 -0.58 -4.72
N ALA A 205 -3.82 0.60 -4.28
CA ALA A 205 -2.97 1.78 -4.13
C ALA A 205 -1.84 1.55 -3.12
N LEU A 206 -2.15 0.95 -1.96
CA LEU A 206 -1.13 0.58 -0.96
C LEU A 206 -0.18 -0.50 -1.51
N GLY A 207 -0.68 -1.47 -2.27
CA GLY A 207 0.13 -2.49 -2.91
C GLY A 207 1.15 -1.88 -3.85
N TYR A 208 0.72 -1.06 -4.81
CA TYR A 208 1.61 -0.40 -5.76
C TYR A 208 2.56 0.61 -5.10
N TRP A 209 2.09 1.39 -4.13
CA TRP A 209 2.94 2.35 -3.42
C TRP A 209 4.08 1.70 -2.66
N ASN A 210 3.84 0.56 -2.03
CA ASN A 210 4.82 -0.13 -1.22
C ASN A 210 5.63 -1.18 -1.99
N ASP A 211 5.39 -1.35 -3.29
CA ASP A 211 6.09 -2.36 -4.09
C ASP A 211 7.54 -1.96 -4.35
N TRP A 212 8.43 -2.72 -3.79
CA TRP A 212 9.87 -2.70 -4.10
C TRP A 212 10.31 -3.93 -4.89
N TRP A 213 9.46 -5.01 -4.84
CA TRP A 213 9.81 -6.31 -5.38
C TRP A 213 9.86 -6.32 -6.92
N LEU A 214 8.83 -5.79 -7.57
CA LEU A 214 8.81 -5.67 -9.03
C LEU A 214 9.96 -4.79 -9.51
N GLY A 215 10.26 -3.71 -8.79
CA GLY A 215 11.42 -2.86 -9.06
C GLY A 215 12.72 -3.65 -9.00
N LEU A 216 12.93 -4.45 -7.94
CA LEU A 216 14.13 -5.25 -7.76
C LEU A 216 14.30 -6.33 -8.82
N MET A 217 13.20 -6.98 -9.23
CA MET A 217 13.25 -8.10 -10.16
C MET A 217 13.31 -7.71 -11.63
N LEU A 218 12.70 -6.60 -12.02
CA LEU A 218 12.44 -6.29 -13.41
C LEU A 218 13.04 -4.96 -13.89
N ILE A 219 13.61 -4.13 -12.99
CA ILE A 219 14.10 -2.79 -13.32
C ILE A 219 15.58 -2.64 -12.95
N ASP A 220 16.43 -2.57 -13.98
CA ASP A 220 17.87 -2.26 -13.84
C ASP A 220 18.15 -0.76 -14.04
N ARG A 221 17.29 -0.07 -14.84
CA ARG A 221 17.46 1.34 -15.15
C ARG A 221 17.08 2.21 -13.96
N THR A 222 18.03 3.05 -13.52
CA THR A 222 17.85 3.94 -12.36
C THR A 222 16.69 4.92 -12.54
N GLU A 223 16.43 5.37 -13.79
CA GLU A 223 15.35 6.31 -14.09
C GLU A 223 13.96 5.73 -13.90
N LEU A 224 13.81 4.40 -13.91
CA LEU A 224 12.53 3.71 -13.75
C LEU A 224 12.33 3.13 -12.34
N GLN A 225 13.29 3.31 -11.43
CA GLN A 225 13.20 2.77 -10.10
C GLN A 225 12.12 3.48 -9.26
N PRO A 226 11.16 2.74 -8.70
CA PRO A 226 10.18 3.32 -7.78
C PRO A 226 10.85 3.69 -6.45
N LEU A 227 10.23 4.59 -5.71
CA LEU A 227 10.76 5.14 -4.47
C LEU A 227 11.14 4.06 -3.44
N GLN A 228 10.30 3.06 -3.24
CA GLN A 228 10.54 1.97 -2.29
C GLN A 228 11.79 1.14 -2.67
N MET A 229 12.00 0.89 -3.95
CA MET A 229 13.18 0.21 -4.46
C MET A 229 14.44 1.05 -4.20
N LEU A 230 14.40 2.36 -4.52
CA LEU A 230 15.53 3.28 -4.28
C LEU A 230 15.92 3.29 -2.79
N LEU A 231 14.95 3.42 -1.90
CA LEU A 231 15.20 3.46 -0.47
C LEU A 231 15.73 2.14 0.07
N ARG A 232 15.22 1.00 -0.44
CA ARG A 232 15.77 -0.31 -0.10
C ARG A 232 17.22 -0.43 -0.52
N THR A 233 17.57 0.01 -1.72
CA THR A 233 18.95 0.01 -2.23
C THR A 233 19.85 0.89 -1.36
N MET A 234 19.39 2.10 -1.00
CA MET A 234 20.13 2.99 -0.11
C MET A 234 20.33 2.36 1.28
N MET A 235 19.31 1.73 1.86
CA MET A 235 19.43 1.02 3.14
C MET A 235 20.43 -0.13 3.07
N SER A 236 20.39 -0.92 1.98
CA SER A 236 21.33 -2.02 1.77
C SER A 236 22.78 -1.51 1.67
N ASN A 237 22.99 -0.41 0.95
CA ASN A 237 24.31 0.23 0.82
C ASN A 237 24.83 0.74 2.18
N ILE A 238 23.98 1.37 2.99
CA ILE A 238 24.34 1.82 4.34
C ILE A 238 24.71 0.61 5.23
N GLN A 239 23.94 -0.47 5.19
CA GLN A 239 24.22 -1.68 5.94
C GLN A 239 25.55 -2.32 5.50
N PHE A 240 25.80 -2.40 4.19
CA PHE A 240 27.06 -2.90 3.65
C PHE A 240 28.26 -2.08 4.15
N LEU A 241 28.16 -0.75 4.09
CA LEU A 241 29.21 0.14 4.60
C LEU A 241 29.42 -0.04 6.11
N GLN A 242 28.35 -0.18 6.89
CA GLN A 242 28.43 -0.45 8.33
C GLN A 242 29.13 -1.78 8.64
N THR A 243 28.90 -2.82 7.83
CA THR A 243 29.58 -4.12 7.98
C THR A 243 31.07 -4.01 7.64
N MET A 244 31.42 -3.26 6.57
CA MET A 244 32.80 -3.01 6.17
C MET A 244 33.56 -2.17 7.21
N SER A 245 32.89 -1.26 7.91
CA SER A 245 33.51 -0.42 8.94
C SER A 245 34.03 -1.22 10.15
N GLN A 246 33.46 -2.41 10.39
CA GLN A 246 33.96 -3.31 11.43
C GLN A 246 35.32 -3.93 11.09
N GLN A 247 35.75 -3.85 9.82
CA GLN A 247 36.99 -4.45 9.32
C GLN A 247 38.10 -3.42 9.07
N SER A 248 37.79 -2.10 9.05
CA SER A 248 38.76 -1.05 8.73
C SER A 248 38.49 0.21 9.55
N ALA A 249 39.51 0.68 10.28
CA ALA A 249 39.44 1.92 11.08
C ALA A 249 39.22 3.18 10.23
N GLU A 250 39.73 3.21 8.99
CA GLU A 250 39.54 4.33 8.06
C GLU A 250 38.09 4.45 7.61
N VAL A 251 37.44 3.31 7.31
CA VAL A 251 36.02 3.28 6.95
C VAL A 251 35.15 3.66 8.14
N GLN A 252 35.54 3.28 9.36
CA GLN A 252 34.84 3.65 10.58
C GLN A 252 34.85 5.17 10.81
N GLN A 253 35.97 5.86 10.58
CA GLN A 253 36.07 7.31 10.66
C GLN A 253 35.22 8.04 9.62
N LEU A 254 35.21 7.54 8.38
CA LEU A 254 34.37 8.09 7.31
C LEU A 254 32.88 7.93 7.64
N LEU A 255 32.48 6.79 8.19
CA LEU A 255 31.07 6.53 8.55
C LEU A 255 30.61 7.27 9.79
N ALA A 256 31.50 7.63 10.71
CA ALA A 256 31.16 8.44 11.88
C ALA A 256 30.62 9.83 11.50
N SER A 257 30.99 10.32 10.31
CA SER A 257 30.50 11.60 9.76
C SER A 257 29.19 11.47 8.96
N VAL A 258 28.79 10.22 8.60
CA VAL A 258 27.57 9.95 7.79
C VAL A 258 26.40 9.65 8.75
N PRO A 259 25.29 10.39 8.71
CA PRO A 259 24.15 10.17 9.60
C PRO A 259 23.33 8.94 9.13
N GLY A 260 23.95 7.76 9.11
CA GLY A 260 23.39 6.53 8.52
C GLY A 260 22.07 6.12 9.17
N ASP A 261 21.97 6.18 10.48
CA ASP A 261 20.74 5.79 11.20
C ASP A 261 19.67 6.87 11.12
N GLY A 262 20.05 8.15 11.17
CA GLY A 262 19.13 9.27 10.94
C GLY A 262 18.56 9.25 9.50
N VAL A 263 19.38 8.89 8.49
CA VAL A 263 18.93 8.74 7.12
C VAL A 263 17.90 7.62 6.98
N LYS A 264 18.09 6.46 7.65
CA LYS A 264 17.08 5.39 7.67
C LYS A 264 15.73 5.89 8.20
N MET A 265 15.74 6.66 9.30
CA MET A 265 14.53 7.25 9.88
C MET A 265 13.89 8.29 8.94
N ALA A 266 14.70 9.16 8.33
CA ALA A 266 14.23 10.13 7.34
C ALA A 266 13.60 9.45 6.11
N MET A 267 14.16 8.33 5.65
CA MET A 267 13.60 7.51 4.56
C MET A 267 12.19 7.01 4.91
N VAL A 268 11.99 6.49 6.13
CA VAL A 268 10.67 6.03 6.58
C VAL A 268 9.65 7.17 6.52
N ILE A 269 10.02 8.38 6.97
CA ILE A 269 9.12 9.55 6.92
C ILE A 269 8.79 9.94 5.48
N VAL A 270 9.81 10.01 4.63
CA VAL A 270 9.64 10.37 3.22
C VAL A 270 8.75 9.38 2.47
N THR A 271 8.86 8.08 2.75
CA THR A 271 8.01 7.05 2.10
C THR A 271 6.61 6.98 2.66
N THR A 272 6.46 7.11 3.99
CA THR A 272 5.17 6.87 4.66
C THR A 272 4.32 8.14 4.71
N GLY A 273 4.96 9.33 4.69
CA GLY A 273 4.26 10.61 4.77
C GLY A 273 3.09 10.78 3.80
N PRO A 274 3.27 10.57 2.48
CA PRO A 274 2.18 10.70 1.52
C PRO A 274 1.00 9.75 1.78
N ILE A 275 1.26 8.52 2.22
CA ILE A 275 0.20 7.54 2.53
C ILE A 275 -0.59 7.98 3.77
N ILE A 276 0.09 8.46 4.81
CA ILE A 276 -0.58 8.94 6.02
C ILE A 276 -1.52 10.10 5.68
N LEU A 277 -1.12 10.98 4.76
CA LEU A 277 -1.98 12.09 4.31
C LEU A 277 -3.19 11.62 3.49
N LEU A 278 -3.10 10.49 2.80
CA LEU A 278 -4.22 9.90 2.06
C LEU A 278 -5.22 9.15 2.96
N TYR A 279 -4.78 8.67 4.12
CA TYR A 279 -5.60 7.85 5.03
C TYR A 279 -6.94 8.53 5.41
N PRO A 280 -7.01 9.81 5.84
CA PRO A 280 -8.28 10.46 6.20
C PRO A 280 -9.26 10.54 5.04
N ILE A 281 -8.76 10.64 3.80
CA ILE A 281 -9.60 10.69 2.59
C ILE A 281 -10.29 9.35 2.38
N VAL A 282 -9.58 8.26 2.60
CA VAL A 282 -10.09 6.91 2.38
C VAL A 282 -10.96 6.43 3.54
N GLN A 283 -10.62 6.79 4.78
CA GLN A 283 -11.34 6.40 6.00
C GLN A 283 -12.84 6.73 5.95
N LYS A 284 -13.21 7.90 5.40
CA LYS A 284 -14.62 8.32 5.28
C LYS A 284 -15.47 7.37 4.42
N TYR A 285 -14.86 6.65 3.48
CA TYR A 285 -15.57 5.67 2.65
C TYR A 285 -15.73 4.33 3.37
N PHE A 286 -14.76 3.94 4.20
CA PHE A 286 -14.84 2.74 5.04
C PHE A 286 -15.94 2.80 6.07
N MET A 287 -16.05 3.91 6.81
CA MET A 287 -17.07 4.04 7.86
C MET A 287 -18.49 3.93 7.33
N LYS A 288 -18.75 4.34 6.09
CA LYS A 288 -20.08 4.20 5.46
C LYS A 288 -20.37 2.78 4.99
N GLY A 289 -19.34 1.98 4.64
CA GLY A 289 -19.50 0.62 4.11
C GLY A 289 -19.71 -0.44 5.20
N ILE A 290 -19.02 -0.31 6.33
CA ILE A 290 -19.10 -1.28 7.44
C ILE A 290 -20.47 -1.23 8.12
N MET A 291 -21.10 -0.05 8.21
CA MET A 291 -22.43 0.07 8.84
C MET A 291 -23.54 -0.60 8.05
N VAL A 292 -23.44 -0.73 6.73
CA VAL A 292 -24.46 -1.41 5.90
C VAL A 292 -24.40 -2.92 6.05
N GLY A 293 -23.25 -3.50 6.39
CA GLY A 293 -23.09 -4.94 6.67
C GLY A 293 -23.49 -5.36 8.08
N ALA A 294 -23.42 -4.45 9.05
CA ALA A 294 -23.69 -4.74 10.47
C ALA A 294 -25.18 -4.69 10.85
N VAL A 295 -26.06 -4.18 9.99
CA VAL A 295 -27.51 -4.03 10.27
C VAL A 295 -28.34 -5.23 9.75
N LYS A 296 -27.70 -6.27 9.21
CA LYS A 296 -28.32 -7.54 8.78
C LYS A 296 -28.04 -8.69 9.76
N GLY A 297 -27.99 -8.39 11.06
CA GLY A 297 -28.00 -9.38 12.14
C GLY A 297 -29.26 -9.22 12.97
#